data_5393e2ea4518c3936ddca75d41f2f0dd
#
_entry.id   5393e2ea4518c3936ddca75d41f2f0dd
#
_cell.length_a   1.000
_cell.length_b   1.000
_cell.length_c   1.000
_cell.angle_alpha   90.00
_cell.angle_beta   90.00
_cell.angle_gamma   90.00
#
_symmetry.space_group_name_H-M   'P 1'
#
loop_
_entity.id
_entity.type
_entity.pdbx_description
1 polymer ?
#
loop_
_entity_poly.entity_id
_entity_poly.type
_entity_poly.pdbx_seq_one_letter_code
_entity_poly.pdbx_strand_id
1 'polypeptide(L)'
;DALERITHSICTLEFEDQRPFYDWLLEHLARLGLLARPLPHQYEFGRLNLSYVVTSKRKLRQLVEEGHVSGWDDPRMPTLIGMRRRGFTPASIRAMVEGTGTTKSNAWIDYGVLEGCLRADLEGSAPRAMAVLDPLRLEICNYAEVLGEGFDACRAPAHPQRPELGERH
;
A
#
# COMPACT_ATOMS: atom_id res chain seq x y z
N ASP A 1 13.67 -18.09 -17.44
CA ASP A 1 13.69 -16.84 -18.25
C ASP A 1 13.82 -17.15 -19.75
N ALA A 2 14.96 -17.67 -20.19
CA ALA A 2 15.25 -17.83 -21.62
C ALA A 2 14.26 -18.76 -22.37
N LEU A 3 13.85 -19.87 -21.77
CA LEU A 3 12.87 -20.79 -22.35
C LEU A 3 11.47 -20.17 -22.45
N GLU A 4 11.13 -19.23 -21.57
CA GLU A 4 9.88 -18.50 -21.55
C GLU A 4 9.93 -17.20 -22.39
N ARG A 5 11.04 -16.95 -23.09
CA ARG A 5 11.30 -15.73 -23.89
C ARG A 5 11.25 -14.44 -23.09
N ILE A 6 11.60 -14.48 -21.81
CA ILE A 6 11.76 -13.30 -20.99
C ILE A 6 13.01 -12.55 -21.46
N THR A 7 12.89 -11.26 -21.67
CA THR A 7 13.98 -10.39 -22.14
C THR A 7 14.69 -9.67 -20.98
N HIS A 8 13.96 -9.39 -19.89
CA HIS A 8 14.43 -8.64 -18.73
C HIS A 8 14.18 -9.48 -17.47
N SER A 9 15.23 -10.02 -16.90
CA SER A 9 15.21 -10.66 -15.58
C SER A 9 15.44 -9.59 -14.52
N ILE A 10 14.59 -9.50 -13.51
CA ILE A 10 14.62 -8.45 -12.50
C ILE A 10 14.91 -9.05 -11.12
N CYS A 11 15.88 -8.48 -10.43
CA CYS A 11 16.32 -8.94 -9.11
C CYS A 11 16.58 -7.79 -8.16
N THR A 12 16.67 -8.06 -6.87
CA THR A 12 17.11 -7.05 -5.89
C THR A 12 18.63 -6.87 -5.92
N LEU A 13 19.11 -5.69 -5.56
CA LEU A 13 20.51 -5.28 -5.62
C LEU A 13 21.46 -6.21 -4.87
N GLU A 14 20.97 -6.94 -3.86
CA GLU A 14 21.76 -7.93 -3.12
C GLU A 14 22.27 -9.09 -3.98
N PHE A 15 21.75 -9.27 -5.19
CA PHE A 15 22.15 -10.31 -6.14
C PHE A 15 22.99 -9.77 -7.31
N GLU A 16 23.40 -8.51 -7.29
CA GLU A 16 24.21 -7.91 -8.36
C GLU A 16 25.52 -8.67 -8.59
N ASP A 17 26.16 -9.14 -7.54
CA ASP A 17 27.39 -9.95 -7.61
C ASP A 17 27.20 -11.28 -8.34
N GLN A 18 25.97 -11.76 -8.46
CA GLN A 18 25.65 -13.02 -9.15
C GLN A 18 25.34 -12.83 -10.63
N ARG A 19 25.17 -11.59 -11.12
CA ARG A 19 24.89 -11.31 -12.53
C ARG A 19 25.97 -11.84 -13.48
N PRO A 20 27.30 -11.72 -13.19
CA PRO A 20 28.31 -12.31 -14.05
C PRO A 20 28.18 -13.82 -14.24
N PHE A 21 27.73 -14.54 -13.21
CA PHE A 21 27.46 -15.98 -13.31
C PHE A 21 26.22 -16.26 -14.17
N TYR A 22 25.15 -15.46 -14.02
CA TYR A 22 23.95 -15.57 -14.86
C TYR A 22 24.28 -15.36 -16.34
N ASP A 23 25.01 -14.30 -16.68
CA ASP A 23 25.43 -14.00 -18.04
C ASP A 23 26.33 -15.08 -18.61
N TRP A 24 27.31 -15.56 -17.82
CA TRP A 24 28.19 -16.67 -18.20
C TRP A 24 27.39 -17.95 -18.53
N LEU A 25 26.43 -18.30 -17.70
CA LEU A 25 25.61 -19.49 -17.91
C LEU A 25 24.80 -19.39 -19.21
N LEU A 26 24.14 -18.25 -19.44
CA LEU A 26 23.35 -18.03 -20.66
C LEU A 26 24.20 -18.12 -21.91
N GLU A 27 25.39 -17.51 -21.92
CA GLU A 27 26.31 -17.56 -23.05
C GLU A 27 26.80 -19.00 -23.35
N HIS A 28 27.09 -19.80 -22.31
CA HIS A 28 27.48 -21.19 -22.50
C HIS A 28 26.35 -22.06 -23.03
N LEU A 29 25.15 -21.88 -22.52
CA LEU A 29 23.95 -22.59 -23.02
C LEU A 29 23.63 -22.21 -24.48
N ALA A 30 23.81 -20.95 -24.85
CA ALA A 30 23.64 -20.52 -26.23
C ALA A 30 24.69 -21.11 -27.18
N ARG A 31 25.96 -21.19 -26.75
CA ARG A 31 27.04 -21.85 -27.52
C ARG A 31 26.80 -23.34 -27.73
N LEU A 32 26.14 -24.01 -26.81
CA LEU A 32 25.72 -25.40 -26.92
C LEU A 32 24.45 -25.60 -27.77
N GLY A 33 23.85 -24.50 -28.31
CA GLY A 33 22.64 -24.55 -29.08
C GLY A 33 21.36 -24.82 -28.27
N LEU A 34 21.43 -24.73 -26.95
CA LEU A 34 20.31 -24.98 -26.05
C LEU A 34 19.42 -23.73 -25.85
N LEU A 35 19.95 -22.56 -26.14
CA LEU A 35 19.20 -21.29 -26.09
C LEU A 35 19.35 -20.51 -27.39
N ALA A 36 18.23 -19.92 -27.84
CA ALA A 36 18.21 -18.99 -28.96
C ALA A 36 18.56 -17.56 -28.52
N ARG A 37 19.16 -16.80 -29.43
CA ARG A 37 19.39 -15.35 -29.22
C ARG A 37 18.18 -14.53 -29.69
N PRO A 38 17.94 -13.31 -29.13
CA PRO A 38 18.73 -12.64 -28.09
C PRO A 38 18.56 -13.27 -26.72
N LEU A 39 19.63 -13.22 -25.90
CA LEU A 39 19.61 -13.72 -24.53
C LEU A 39 18.96 -12.69 -23.58
N PRO A 40 18.30 -13.12 -22.52
CA PRO A 40 17.79 -12.21 -21.50
C PRO A 40 18.95 -11.51 -20.75
N HIS A 41 18.66 -10.31 -20.22
CA HIS A 41 19.55 -9.58 -19.35
C HIS A 41 18.97 -9.47 -17.97
N GLN A 42 19.80 -9.55 -16.93
CA GLN A 42 19.42 -9.32 -15.55
C GLN A 42 19.66 -7.87 -15.17
N TYR A 43 18.66 -7.28 -14.51
CA TYR A 43 18.67 -5.92 -13.99
C TYR A 43 18.37 -5.95 -12.50
N GLU A 44 19.13 -5.22 -11.71
CA GLU A 44 18.95 -5.11 -10.28
C GLU A 44 18.42 -3.73 -9.90
N PHE A 45 17.63 -3.72 -8.84
CA PHE A 45 17.09 -2.49 -8.26
C PHE A 45 17.25 -2.49 -6.74
N GLY A 46 17.37 -1.28 -6.16
CA GLY A 46 17.48 -1.07 -4.73
C GLY A 46 16.20 -1.45 -3.99
N ARG A 47 16.37 -1.91 -2.76
CA ARG A 47 15.23 -2.23 -1.89
C ARG A 47 14.55 -0.95 -1.44
N LEU A 48 13.22 -0.93 -1.51
CA LEU A 48 12.39 0.08 -0.90
C LEU A 48 12.12 -0.30 0.56
N ASN A 49 12.58 0.51 1.49
CA ASN A 49 12.27 0.38 2.91
C ASN A 49 11.31 1.47 3.33
N LEU A 50 10.32 1.10 4.13
CA LEU A 50 9.37 2.05 4.71
C LEU A 50 9.69 2.23 6.20
N SER A 51 9.71 3.47 6.68
CA SER A 51 9.82 3.76 8.09
C SER A 51 8.61 3.20 8.86
N TYR A 52 8.84 2.77 10.08
CA TYR A 52 7.81 2.21 10.98
C TYR A 52 7.08 0.97 10.45
N VAL A 53 7.61 0.31 9.41
CA VAL A 53 7.01 -0.90 8.84
C VAL A 53 8.01 -2.05 8.85
N VAL A 54 7.56 -3.20 9.33
CA VAL A 54 8.32 -4.44 9.27
C VAL A 54 8.00 -5.14 7.95
N THR A 55 8.99 -5.22 7.04
CA THR A 55 8.85 -5.89 5.74
C THR A 55 9.46 -7.30 5.71
N SER A 56 10.12 -7.71 6.80
CA SER A 56 10.75 -9.04 6.89
C SER A 56 9.70 -10.15 7.06
N LYS A 57 9.59 -11.05 6.08
CA LYS A 57 8.67 -12.19 6.13
C LYS A 57 8.85 -13.04 7.40
N ARG A 58 10.10 -13.25 7.86
CA ARG A 58 10.39 -14.01 9.08
C ARG A 58 9.79 -13.33 10.33
N LYS A 59 9.96 -12.02 10.45
CA LYS A 59 9.40 -11.26 11.58
C LYS A 59 7.87 -11.20 11.51
N LEU A 60 7.30 -11.04 10.34
CA LEU A 60 5.84 -11.05 10.15
C LEU A 60 5.24 -12.42 10.49
N ARG A 61 5.93 -13.51 10.11
CA ARG A 61 5.54 -14.87 10.50
C ARG A 61 5.52 -15.03 12.01
N GLN A 62 6.55 -14.54 12.70
CA GLN A 62 6.63 -14.59 14.15
C GLN A 62 5.42 -13.90 14.81
N LEU A 63 4.99 -12.73 14.31
CA LEU A 63 3.80 -12.04 14.83
C LEU A 63 2.53 -12.89 14.70
N VAL A 64 2.41 -13.67 13.62
CA VAL A 64 1.26 -14.57 13.42
C VAL A 64 1.35 -15.80 14.33
N GLU A 65 2.52 -16.45 14.40
CA GLU A 65 2.73 -17.68 15.17
C GLU A 65 2.61 -17.43 16.69
N GLU A 66 3.05 -16.27 17.16
CA GLU A 66 2.93 -15.87 18.58
C GLU A 66 1.56 -15.24 18.93
N GLY A 67 0.66 -15.12 17.97
CA GLY A 67 -0.70 -14.63 18.21
C GLY A 67 -0.81 -13.12 18.46
N HIS A 68 0.22 -12.32 18.11
CA HIS A 68 0.18 -10.86 18.22
C HIS A 68 -0.77 -10.21 17.20
N VAL A 69 -1.03 -10.90 16.11
CA VAL A 69 -1.99 -10.53 15.06
C VAL A 69 -2.88 -11.72 14.73
N SER A 70 -4.09 -11.46 14.19
CA SER A 70 -5.07 -12.51 13.90
C SER A 70 -4.70 -13.40 12.70
N GLY A 71 -3.78 -12.96 11.86
CA GLY A 71 -3.32 -13.70 10.68
C GLY A 71 -2.61 -12.79 9.69
N TRP A 72 -2.27 -13.34 8.52
CA TRP A 72 -1.60 -12.61 7.45
C TRP A 72 -2.45 -11.50 6.82
N ASP A 73 -3.76 -11.56 7.01
CA ASP A 73 -4.75 -10.59 6.55
C ASP A 73 -5.16 -9.56 7.61
N ASP A 74 -4.52 -9.59 8.79
CA ASP A 74 -4.75 -8.59 9.83
C ASP A 74 -4.46 -7.18 9.27
N PRO A 75 -5.37 -6.17 9.48
CA PRO A 75 -5.18 -4.81 8.98
C PRO A 75 -3.90 -4.13 9.48
N ARG A 76 -3.29 -4.61 10.55
CA ARG A 76 -2.00 -4.11 11.07
C ARG A 76 -0.80 -4.65 10.29
N MET A 77 -1.00 -5.71 9.50
CA MET A 77 0.05 -6.34 8.72
C MET A 77 0.29 -5.59 7.39
N PRO A 78 1.55 -5.35 7.00
CA PRO A 78 1.88 -4.70 5.73
C PRO A 78 1.85 -5.68 4.54
N THR A 79 0.91 -6.61 4.55
CA THR A 79 0.62 -7.49 3.43
C THR A 79 -0.40 -6.83 2.51
N LEU A 80 -0.44 -7.18 1.24
CA LEU A 80 -1.44 -6.62 0.32
C LEU A 80 -2.88 -6.84 0.81
N ILE A 81 -3.15 -8.01 1.39
CA ILE A 81 -4.49 -8.31 1.92
C ILE A 81 -4.79 -7.53 3.21
N GLY A 82 -3.80 -7.37 4.10
CA GLY A 82 -3.93 -6.54 5.30
C GLY A 82 -4.13 -5.07 4.95
N MET A 83 -3.36 -4.55 4.01
CA MET A 83 -3.50 -3.19 3.50
C MET A 83 -4.87 -2.97 2.84
N ARG A 84 -5.34 -3.93 2.02
CA ARG A 84 -6.67 -3.87 1.42
C ARG A 84 -7.77 -3.81 2.48
N ARG A 85 -7.71 -4.61 3.53
CA ARG A 85 -8.66 -4.59 4.65
C ARG A 85 -8.59 -3.28 5.44
N ARG A 86 -7.43 -2.66 5.51
CA ARG A 86 -7.23 -1.33 6.11
C ARG A 86 -7.77 -0.19 5.24
N GLY A 87 -8.09 -0.45 3.97
CA GLY A 87 -8.65 0.53 3.05
C GLY A 87 -7.68 1.08 2.00
N PHE A 88 -6.46 0.54 1.89
CA PHE A 88 -5.54 0.92 0.82
C PHE A 88 -6.06 0.44 -0.54
N THR A 89 -5.98 1.33 -1.51
CA THR A 89 -6.37 1.06 -2.89
C THR A 89 -5.17 0.66 -3.74
N PRO A 90 -5.36 -0.11 -4.82
CA PRO A 90 -4.28 -0.38 -5.77
C PRO A 90 -3.68 0.90 -6.37
N ALA A 91 -4.52 1.93 -6.61
CA ALA A 91 -4.08 3.20 -7.17
C ALA A 91 -3.11 3.93 -6.23
N SER A 92 -3.42 3.99 -4.93
CA SER A 92 -2.54 4.63 -3.94
C SER A 92 -1.17 3.95 -3.82
N ILE A 93 -1.14 2.61 -3.86
CA ILE A 93 0.11 1.86 -3.82
C ILE A 93 0.95 2.11 -5.07
N ARG A 94 0.32 2.10 -6.26
CA ARG A 94 1.00 2.40 -7.53
C ARG A 94 1.53 3.83 -7.55
N ALA A 95 0.74 4.80 -7.14
CA ALA A 95 1.16 6.20 -7.07
C ALA A 95 2.40 6.39 -6.18
N MET A 96 2.47 5.70 -5.04
CA MET A 96 3.64 5.72 -4.18
C MET A 96 4.87 5.13 -4.88
N VAL A 97 4.74 3.97 -5.54
CA VAL A 97 5.84 3.31 -6.24
C VAL A 97 6.33 4.15 -7.43
N GLU A 98 5.42 4.72 -8.21
CA GLU A 98 5.74 5.60 -9.33
C GLU A 98 6.43 6.88 -8.87
N GLY A 99 5.95 7.48 -7.78
CA GLY A 99 6.55 8.69 -7.21
C GLY A 99 7.94 8.48 -6.62
N THR A 100 8.24 7.27 -6.12
CA THR A 100 9.55 6.94 -5.56
C THR A 100 10.55 6.49 -6.62
N GLY A 101 10.06 5.95 -7.72
CA GLY A 101 10.87 5.44 -8.83
C GLY A 101 11.69 4.20 -8.47
N THR A 102 12.42 3.70 -9.47
CA THR A 102 13.34 2.56 -9.31
C THR A 102 14.78 3.04 -9.42
N THR A 103 15.60 2.78 -8.40
CA THR A 103 17.00 3.19 -8.36
C THR A 103 17.89 2.01 -7.98
N LYS A 104 19.20 2.12 -8.24
CA LYS A 104 20.22 1.17 -7.77
C LYS A 104 20.73 1.50 -6.37
N SER A 105 19.98 2.21 -5.57
CA SER A 105 20.30 2.49 -4.16
C SER A 105 19.13 2.10 -3.27
N ASN A 106 19.44 1.61 -2.07
CA ASN A 106 18.42 1.32 -1.08
C ASN A 106 17.81 2.63 -0.58
N ALA A 107 16.52 2.80 -0.76
CA ALA A 107 15.79 3.99 -0.32
C ALA A 107 15.05 3.73 0.99
N TRP A 108 15.04 4.72 1.87
CA TRP A 108 14.17 4.81 3.03
C TRP A 108 13.11 5.87 2.78
N ILE A 109 11.87 5.46 2.80
CA ILE A 109 10.72 6.32 2.55
C ILE A 109 9.86 6.36 3.80
N ASP A 110 9.42 7.55 4.16
CA ASP A 110 8.50 7.72 5.27
C ASP A 110 7.14 7.08 4.95
N TYR A 111 6.57 6.36 5.91
CA TYR A 111 5.26 5.73 5.74
C TYR A 111 4.16 6.75 5.43
N GLY A 112 4.31 7.98 5.90
CA GLY A 112 3.42 9.09 5.58
C GLY A 112 3.30 9.41 4.09
N VAL A 113 4.31 9.07 3.27
CA VAL A 113 4.23 9.21 1.80
C VAL A 113 3.16 8.26 1.24
N LEU A 114 3.15 7.01 1.68
CA LEU A 114 2.13 6.02 1.29
C LEU A 114 0.73 6.45 1.76
N GLU A 115 0.63 6.94 3.01
CA GLU A 115 -0.64 7.47 3.54
C GLU A 115 -1.09 8.73 2.79
N GLY A 116 -0.17 9.58 2.36
CA GLY A 116 -0.44 10.74 1.52
C GLY A 116 -1.04 10.35 0.17
N CYS A 117 -0.47 9.36 -0.50
CA CYS A 117 -1.00 8.80 -1.75
C CYS A 117 -2.41 8.22 -1.55
N LEU A 118 -2.64 7.50 -0.44
CA LEU A 118 -3.96 6.97 -0.11
C LEU A 118 -4.97 8.10 0.13
N ARG A 119 -4.60 9.11 0.90
CA ARG A 119 -5.47 10.25 1.19
C ARG A 119 -5.86 10.99 -0.08
N ALA A 120 -4.91 11.23 -0.99
CA ALA A 120 -5.16 11.88 -2.27
C ALA A 120 -6.12 11.07 -3.15
N ASP A 121 -5.97 9.75 -3.20
CA ASP A 121 -6.85 8.87 -3.97
C ASP A 121 -8.27 8.82 -3.38
N LEU A 122 -8.39 8.73 -2.07
CA LEU A 122 -9.68 8.66 -1.37
C LEU A 122 -10.41 10.00 -1.32
N GLU A 123 -9.72 11.12 -1.42
CA GLU A 123 -10.34 12.45 -1.32
C GLU A 123 -11.45 12.65 -2.36
N GLY A 124 -11.25 12.11 -3.56
CA GLY A 124 -12.22 12.21 -4.64
C GLY A 124 -13.32 11.14 -4.64
N SER A 125 -13.16 10.05 -3.92
CA SER A 125 -14.04 8.87 -4.06
C SER A 125 -14.70 8.41 -2.77
N ALA A 126 -14.07 8.62 -1.63
CA ALA A 126 -14.56 8.07 -0.37
C ALA A 126 -15.66 8.92 0.26
N PRO A 127 -16.77 8.31 0.72
CA PRO A 127 -17.74 9.03 1.54
C PRO A 127 -17.10 9.47 2.86
N ARG A 128 -17.48 10.67 3.31
CA ARG A 128 -16.97 11.24 4.56
C ARG A 128 -17.96 10.96 5.69
N ALA A 129 -17.45 10.50 6.81
CA ALA A 129 -18.20 10.33 8.05
C ALA A 129 -17.49 11.10 9.18
N MET A 130 -18.28 11.55 10.15
CA MET A 130 -17.76 12.08 11.40
C MET A 130 -17.93 11.03 12.48
N ALA A 131 -16.87 10.83 13.27
CA ALA A 131 -16.91 9.98 14.45
C ALA A 131 -16.22 10.71 15.61
N VAL A 132 -16.82 10.64 16.80
CA VAL A 132 -16.22 11.14 18.03
C VAL A 132 -15.93 9.92 18.91
N LEU A 133 -14.65 9.66 19.15
CA LEU A 133 -14.20 8.63 20.07
C LEU A 133 -14.19 9.20 21.50
N ASP A 134 -14.70 8.42 22.46
CA ASP A 134 -14.84 8.84 23.88
C ASP A 134 -15.59 10.17 24.03
N PRO A 135 -16.85 10.28 23.54
CA PRO A 135 -17.56 11.53 23.52
C PRO A 135 -17.90 12.02 24.93
N LEU A 136 -17.76 13.31 25.14
CA LEU A 136 -18.31 13.93 26.34
C LEU A 136 -19.83 14.06 26.17
N ARG A 137 -20.58 13.76 27.25
CA ARG A 137 -22.02 13.99 27.29
C ARG A 137 -22.28 15.48 27.35
N LEU A 138 -22.99 16.03 26.37
CA LEU A 138 -23.50 17.38 26.34
C LEU A 138 -25.00 17.36 26.67
N GLU A 139 -25.42 18.11 27.65
CA GLU A 139 -26.81 18.25 28.03
C GLU A 139 -27.24 19.71 27.85
N ILE A 140 -28.23 19.93 26.99
CA ILE A 140 -28.82 21.27 26.72
C ILE A 140 -30.08 21.38 27.57
N CYS A 141 -29.96 22.03 28.75
CA CYS A 141 -31.03 22.05 29.78
C CYS A 141 -32.29 22.81 29.33
N ASN A 142 -32.16 23.76 28.44
CA ASN A 142 -33.28 24.57 27.94
C ASN A 142 -33.68 24.23 26.49
N TYR A 143 -33.32 23.03 26.00
CA TYR A 143 -33.63 22.67 24.60
C TYR A 143 -35.13 22.70 24.32
N ALA A 144 -35.94 22.09 25.18
CA ALA A 144 -37.38 22.02 25.00
C ALA A 144 -38.07 23.43 25.06
N GLU A 145 -37.51 24.36 25.82
CA GLU A 145 -38.05 25.74 25.94
C GLU A 145 -37.78 26.56 24.65
N VAL A 146 -36.65 26.29 23.97
CA VAL A 146 -36.22 27.08 22.80
C VAL A 146 -36.66 26.46 21.48
N LEU A 147 -36.55 25.13 21.36
CA LEU A 147 -36.76 24.40 20.11
C LEU A 147 -37.98 23.47 20.12
N GLY A 148 -38.68 23.38 21.28
CA GLY A 148 -39.83 22.49 21.43
C GLY A 148 -39.43 21.04 21.77
N GLU A 149 -40.47 20.20 22.00
CA GLU A 149 -40.25 18.77 22.25
C GLU A 149 -39.97 18.05 20.94
N GLY A 150 -38.90 17.23 20.91
CA GLY A 150 -38.57 16.39 19.79
C GLY A 150 -37.06 16.38 19.44
N PHE A 151 -36.77 15.91 18.25
CA PHE A 151 -35.43 15.90 17.70
C PHE A 151 -35.31 16.96 16.60
N ASP A 152 -34.22 17.73 16.63
CA ASP A 152 -33.88 18.63 15.55
C ASP A 152 -33.05 17.87 14.50
N ALA A 153 -33.54 17.82 13.27
CA ALA A 153 -32.88 17.12 12.17
C ALA A 153 -31.90 18.06 11.47
N CYS A 154 -30.61 17.92 11.78
CA CYS A 154 -29.55 18.66 11.13
C CYS A 154 -29.09 17.94 9.87
N ARG A 155 -28.99 18.67 8.75
CA ARG A 155 -28.49 18.17 7.48
C ARG A 155 -27.14 18.78 7.16
N ALA A 156 -26.21 17.98 6.67
CA ALA A 156 -24.94 18.45 6.19
C ALA A 156 -24.54 17.72 4.89
N PRO A 157 -23.87 18.38 3.94
CA PRO A 157 -23.42 17.69 2.74
C PRO A 157 -22.46 16.56 3.10
N ALA A 158 -22.63 15.40 2.46
CA ALA A 158 -21.75 14.26 2.64
C ALA A 158 -20.30 14.56 2.22
N HIS A 159 -20.14 15.48 1.25
CA HIS A 159 -18.84 16.00 0.82
C HIS A 159 -18.98 17.48 0.44
N PRO A 160 -18.07 18.38 0.93
CA PRO A 160 -18.24 19.82 0.72
C PRO A 160 -18.10 20.27 -0.74
N GLN A 161 -17.38 19.53 -1.58
CA GLN A 161 -17.12 19.84 -2.98
C GLN A 161 -17.83 18.90 -3.96
N ARG A 162 -18.62 17.92 -3.46
CA ARG A 162 -19.27 16.90 -4.27
C ARG A 162 -20.73 16.70 -3.86
N PRO A 163 -21.60 17.61 -4.31
CA PRO A 163 -23.05 17.58 -3.94
C PRO A 163 -23.75 16.28 -4.40
N GLU A 164 -23.22 15.64 -5.46
CA GLU A 164 -23.75 14.37 -5.97
C GLU A 164 -23.66 13.21 -4.98
N LEU A 165 -22.83 13.31 -3.95
CA LEU A 165 -22.75 12.32 -2.86
C LEU A 165 -23.87 12.47 -1.83
N GLY A 166 -24.75 13.45 -2.00
CA GLY A 166 -25.92 13.66 -1.17
C GLY A 166 -25.64 14.31 0.18
N GLU A 167 -26.60 14.17 1.08
CA GLU A 167 -26.55 14.70 2.44
C GLU A 167 -26.47 13.59 3.48
N ARG A 168 -25.90 13.93 4.63
CA ARG A 168 -25.93 13.11 5.87
C ARG A 168 -26.86 13.77 6.89
N HIS A 169 -27.52 12.94 7.65
CA HIS A 169 -28.45 13.34 8.71
C HIS A 169 -27.87 13.04 10.07
#